data_42a868d1fdb1619af7d41e24dcc29164
#
_entry.id   42a868d1fdb1619af7d41e24dcc29164
#
_cell.length_a   1.000
_cell.length_b   1.000
_cell.length_c   1.000
_cell.angle_alpha   90.00
_cell.angle_beta   90.00
_cell.angle_gamma   90.00
#
_symmetry.space_group_name_H-M   'P 1'
#
loop_
_entity.id
_entity.type
_entity.pdbx_description
1 polymer ?
#
loop_
_entity_poly.entity_id
_entity_poly.type
_entity_poly.pdbx_seq_one_letter_code
_entity_poly.pdbx_strand_id
1 'polypeptide(L)'
;MKRYKNKTVQKGFAVLDKLFYDGKRILITGHTGFKGSWMCKLLIMAGAKVTGYALESPTDPSLFELCRIADGMNSVVGDIRDLDHLKKVFAEVQPEIVIHMAAQPLVRESYQNPVYTYETNVMGTVNILECVRLNPCVKSFVNVTTDKVYLNKEWEWGYRENEIGRASCRERV
;
A
#
# COMPACT_ATOMS: atom_id res chain seq x y z
N MET A 1 18.56 -26.56 -5.28
CA MET A 1 17.58 -26.06 -6.26
C MET A 1 16.32 -26.93 -6.19
N LYS A 2 15.33 -26.57 -5.34
CA LYS A 2 14.08 -27.33 -5.18
C LYS A 2 13.04 -26.81 -6.18
N ARG A 3 12.64 -27.66 -7.12
CA ARG A 3 11.57 -27.40 -8.09
C ARG A 3 10.25 -27.25 -7.35
N TYR A 4 9.62 -26.08 -7.43
CA TYR A 4 8.22 -25.91 -7.08
C TYR A 4 7.39 -26.66 -8.13
N LYS A 5 6.73 -27.75 -7.73
CA LYS A 5 5.76 -28.46 -8.58
C LYS A 5 4.49 -27.61 -8.68
N ASN A 6 4.19 -27.13 -9.89
CA ASN A 6 2.93 -26.49 -10.22
C ASN A 6 1.75 -27.40 -9.89
N LYS A 7 0.92 -27.03 -8.94
CA LYS A 7 -0.43 -27.58 -8.78
C LYS A 7 -1.42 -26.63 -9.46
N THR A 8 -1.96 -27.12 -10.55
CA THR A 8 -3.23 -26.80 -11.21
C THR A 8 -3.72 -25.35 -11.16
N VAL A 9 -3.48 -24.63 -12.24
CA VAL A 9 -4.12 -23.34 -12.56
C VAL A 9 -5.61 -23.61 -12.82
N GLN A 10 -6.46 -23.34 -11.85
CA GLN A 10 -7.88 -23.09 -12.12
C GLN A 10 -8.01 -21.70 -12.75
N LYS A 11 -8.63 -21.66 -13.93
CA LYS A 11 -8.95 -20.43 -14.66
C LYS A 11 -9.83 -19.53 -13.79
N GLY A 12 -9.36 -18.32 -13.49
CA GLY A 12 -10.11 -17.27 -12.82
C GLY A 12 -9.50 -16.90 -11.47
N PHE A 13 -8.88 -15.73 -11.42
CA PHE A 13 -8.22 -15.10 -10.27
C PHE A 13 -7.06 -15.91 -9.69
N ALA A 14 -5.85 -15.37 -9.78
CA ALA A 14 -4.72 -15.84 -8.99
C ALA A 14 -5.11 -15.77 -7.51
N VAL A 15 -5.48 -16.89 -6.93
CA VAL A 15 -5.80 -16.99 -5.51
C VAL A 15 -4.50 -16.69 -4.78
N LEU A 16 -4.49 -15.67 -3.94
CA LEU A 16 -3.38 -15.40 -3.01
C LEU A 16 -3.02 -16.71 -2.30
N ASP A 17 -1.73 -16.99 -2.21
CA ASP A 17 -1.26 -18.22 -1.57
C ASP A 17 -1.61 -18.16 -0.07
N LYS A 18 -2.71 -18.83 0.28
CA LYS A 18 -3.19 -18.90 1.66
C LYS A 18 -2.13 -19.48 2.61
N LEU A 19 -1.32 -20.42 2.14
CA LEU A 19 -0.27 -21.04 2.96
C LEU A 19 0.83 -20.01 3.30
N PHE A 20 1.06 -19.04 2.43
CA PHE A 20 2.04 -17.98 2.69
C PHE A 20 1.51 -16.90 3.62
N TYR A 21 0.25 -16.47 3.42
CA TYR A 21 -0.29 -15.31 4.13
C TYR A 21 -0.96 -15.65 5.46
N ASP A 22 -1.33 -16.91 5.68
CA ASP A 22 -2.04 -17.33 6.90
C ASP A 22 -1.25 -16.97 8.17
N GLY A 23 -1.92 -16.21 9.04
CA GLY A 23 -1.34 -15.72 10.29
C GLY A 23 -0.27 -14.62 10.18
N LYS A 24 0.15 -14.21 8.97
CA LYS A 24 1.14 -13.13 8.75
C LYS A 24 0.60 -11.80 9.24
N ARG A 25 1.42 -11.07 10.01
CA ARG A 25 1.11 -9.70 10.43
C ARG A 25 1.49 -8.74 9.31
N ILE A 26 0.48 -8.09 8.74
CA ILE A 26 0.65 -7.19 7.59
C ILE A 26 0.15 -5.80 7.95
N LEU A 27 1.00 -4.78 7.81
CA LEU A 27 0.62 -3.38 7.93
C LEU A 27 0.40 -2.79 6.54
N ILE A 28 -0.77 -2.17 6.34
CA ILE A 28 -1.12 -1.49 5.08
C ILE A 28 -1.39 -0.02 5.39
N THR A 29 -0.70 0.90 4.73
CA THR A 29 -1.06 2.31 4.79
C THR A 29 -2.01 2.68 3.65
N GLY A 30 -2.95 3.59 3.92
CA GLY A 30 -3.96 3.98 2.91
C GLY A 30 -5.08 2.95 2.72
N HIS A 31 -5.38 2.16 3.75
CA HIS A 31 -6.34 1.07 3.72
C HIS A 31 -7.80 1.53 3.51
N THR A 32 -8.15 2.76 3.85
CA THR A 32 -9.48 3.35 3.67
C THR A 32 -9.77 3.76 2.23
N GLY A 33 -8.70 3.92 1.41
CA GLY A 33 -8.84 4.23 -0.02
C GLY A 33 -9.30 3.01 -0.84
N PHE A 34 -9.75 3.25 -2.07
CA PHE A 34 -10.31 2.21 -2.96
C PHE A 34 -9.39 1.00 -3.14
N LYS A 35 -8.14 1.22 -3.57
CA LYS A 35 -7.17 0.12 -3.77
C LYS A 35 -6.76 -0.54 -2.45
N GLY A 36 -6.58 0.26 -1.39
CA GLY A 36 -6.25 -0.24 -0.05
C GLY A 36 -7.32 -1.14 0.51
N SER A 37 -8.59 -0.79 0.33
CA SER A 37 -9.75 -1.59 0.74
C SER A 37 -9.76 -2.96 0.06
N TRP A 38 -9.55 -3.02 -1.26
CA TRP A 38 -9.43 -4.29 -1.99
C TRP A 38 -8.27 -5.13 -1.49
N MET A 39 -7.10 -4.52 -1.27
CA MET A 39 -5.92 -5.23 -0.77
C MET A 39 -6.19 -5.83 0.62
N CYS A 40 -6.78 -5.04 1.53
CA CYS A 40 -7.16 -5.54 2.85
C CYS A 40 -8.10 -6.73 2.75
N LYS A 41 -9.16 -6.62 1.93
CA LYS A 41 -10.13 -7.71 1.75
C LYS A 41 -9.48 -9.00 1.28
N LEU A 42 -8.62 -8.92 0.28
CA LEU A 42 -7.89 -10.08 -0.26
C LEU A 42 -6.99 -10.73 0.78
N LEU A 43 -6.24 -9.94 1.55
CA LEU A 43 -5.33 -10.45 2.57
C LEU A 43 -6.06 -11.06 3.76
N ILE A 44 -7.18 -10.47 4.19
CA ILE A 44 -8.07 -11.04 5.21
C ILE A 44 -8.58 -12.42 4.74
N MET A 45 -9.05 -12.51 3.49
CA MET A 45 -9.50 -13.79 2.91
C MET A 45 -8.38 -14.81 2.78
N ALA A 46 -7.13 -14.38 2.70
CA ALA A 46 -5.95 -15.24 2.70
C ALA A 46 -5.49 -15.65 4.11
N GLY A 47 -6.18 -15.20 5.17
CA GLY A 47 -5.87 -15.55 6.55
C GLY A 47 -4.83 -14.66 7.23
N ALA A 48 -4.43 -13.55 6.62
CA ALA A 48 -3.48 -12.61 7.22
C ALA A 48 -4.12 -11.82 8.39
N LYS A 49 -3.29 -11.46 9.36
CA LYS A 49 -3.61 -10.50 10.42
C LYS A 49 -3.29 -9.09 9.91
N VAL A 50 -4.32 -8.43 9.37
CA VAL A 50 -4.16 -7.13 8.72
C VAL A 50 -4.37 -6.00 9.71
N THR A 51 -3.43 -5.06 9.74
CA THR A 51 -3.58 -3.74 10.38
C THR A 51 -3.51 -2.68 9.31
N GLY A 52 -4.49 -1.80 9.26
CA GLY A 52 -4.51 -0.64 8.38
C GLY A 52 -4.14 0.63 9.14
N TYR A 53 -3.41 1.55 8.48
CA TYR A 53 -3.09 2.88 8.98
C TYR A 53 -3.38 3.91 7.89
N ALA A 54 -4.36 4.77 8.09
CA ALA A 54 -4.75 5.80 7.13
C ALA A 54 -5.57 6.91 7.79
N LEU A 55 -5.80 7.99 7.06
CA LEU A 55 -6.85 8.95 7.37
C LEU A 55 -8.23 8.30 7.24
N GLU A 56 -9.28 8.99 7.68
CA GLU A 56 -10.67 8.60 7.46
C GLU A 56 -10.95 8.35 5.98
N SER A 57 -12.04 7.64 5.70
CA SER A 57 -12.46 7.33 4.33
C SER A 57 -12.60 8.60 3.48
N PRO A 58 -11.99 8.65 2.28
CA PRO A 58 -11.96 9.87 1.47
C PRO A 58 -13.30 10.18 0.78
N THR A 59 -14.24 9.27 0.81
CA THR A 59 -15.57 9.40 0.17
C THR A 59 -16.67 8.81 1.03
N ASP A 60 -17.87 9.35 0.89
CA ASP A 60 -19.09 8.80 1.46
C ASP A 60 -20.14 8.64 0.32
N PRO A 61 -20.58 7.39 0.02
CA PRO A 61 -20.11 6.13 0.60
C PRO A 61 -18.70 5.74 0.15
N SER A 62 -17.98 5.00 1.00
CA SER A 62 -16.68 4.42 0.68
C SER A 62 -16.76 2.90 0.49
N LEU A 63 -15.85 2.34 -0.31
CA LEU A 63 -15.74 0.89 -0.46
C LEU A 63 -15.40 0.21 0.87
N PHE A 64 -14.58 0.86 1.68
CA PHE A 64 -14.16 0.38 2.99
C PHE A 64 -15.35 0.13 3.92
N GLU A 65 -16.29 1.08 3.96
CA GLU A 65 -17.50 1.01 4.78
C GLU A 65 -18.55 0.06 4.18
N LEU A 66 -18.85 0.20 2.89
CA LEU A 66 -19.84 -0.64 2.21
C LEU A 66 -19.53 -2.14 2.33
N CYS A 67 -18.26 -2.50 2.26
CA CYS A 67 -17.81 -3.89 2.39
C CYS A 67 -17.51 -4.30 3.83
N ARG A 68 -17.72 -3.43 4.82
CA ARG A 68 -17.47 -3.68 6.25
C ARG A 68 -16.09 -4.29 6.49
N ILE A 69 -15.07 -3.71 5.85
CA ILE A 69 -13.72 -4.29 5.86
C ILE A 69 -13.11 -4.21 7.27
N ALA A 70 -13.46 -3.20 8.02
CA ALA A 70 -13.02 -3.01 9.41
C ALA A 70 -13.38 -4.19 10.33
N ASP A 71 -14.45 -4.93 10.03
CA ASP A 71 -14.87 -6.07 10.88
C ASP A 71 -13.83 -7.22 10.88
N GLY A 72 -12.96 -7.27 9.87
CA GLY A 72 -11.97 -8.35 9.72
C GLY A 72 -10.52 -7.94 9.97
N MET A 73 -10.26 -6.70 10.40
CA MET A 73 -8.90 -6.17 10.58
C MET A 73 -8.80 -5.18 11.73
N ASN A 74 -7.58 -4.83 12.13
CA ASN A 74 -7.34 -3.70 12.99
C ASN A 74 -7.22 -2.43 12.14
N SER A 75 -8.15 -1.48 12.28
CA SER A 75 -8.14 -0.21 11.54
C SER A 75 -7.72 0.93 12.46
N VAL A 76 -6.58 1.53 12.17
CA VAL A 76 -6.01 2.66 12.92
C VAL A 76 -6.12 3.92 12.08
N VAL A 77 -6.82 4.92 12.60
CA VAL A 77 -6.87 6.25 11.99
C VAL A 77 -5.62 7.02 12.37
N GLY A 78 -4.91 7.51 11.36
CA GLY A 78 -3.67 8.28 11.57
C GLY A 78 -3.09 8.81 10.27
N ASP A 79 -2.23 9.81 10.42
CA ASP A 79 -1.54 10.48 9.32
C ASP A 79 -0.11 9.94 9.17
N ILE A 80 0.30 9.57 7.96
CA ILE A 80 1.68 9.09 7.69
C ILE A 80 2.75 10.16 7.92
N ARG A 81 2.36 11.42 8.07
CA ARG A 81 3.25 12.52 8.45
C ARG A 81 3.58 12.51 9.95
N ASP A 82 2.76 11.86 10.77
CA ASP A 82 2.99 11.68 12.21
C ASP A 82 3.90 10.47 12.47
N LEU A 83 5.21 10.73 12.49
CA LEU A 83 6.22 9.71 12.73
C LEU A 83 6.10 9.04 14.11
N ASP A 84 5.73 9.80 15.15
CA ASP A 84 5.67 9.27 16.51
C ASP A 84 4.47 8.34 16.69
N HIS A 85 3.34 8.64 16.07
CA HIS A 85 2.19 7.74 16.03
C HIS A 85 2.51 6.48 15.22
N LEU A 86 3.16 6.63 14.05
CA LEU A 86 3.61 5.48 13.26
C LEU A 86 4.53 4.55 14.05
N LYS A 87 5.52 5.07 14.79
CA LYS A 87 6.42 4.28 15.63
C LYS A 87 5.66 3.47 16.70
N LYS A 88 4.65 4.07 17.34
CA LYS A 88 3.80 3.36 18.31
C LYS A 88 3.06 2.21 17.65
N VAL A 89 2.41 2.46 16.50
CA VAL A 89 1.69 1.43 15.75
C VAL A 89 2.61 0.30 15.32
N PHE A 90 3.81 0.60 14.81
CA PHE A 90 4.79 -0.43 14.45
C PHE A 90 5.25 -1.26 15.65
N ALA A 91 5.45 -0.62 16.81
CA ALA A 91 5.85 -1.30 18.04
C ALA A 91 4.75 -2.26 18.54
N GLU A 92 3.47 -1.88 18.42
CA GLU A 92 2.33 -2.68 18.83
C GLU A 92 2.05 -3.85 17.86
N VAL A 93 2.07 -3.56 16.57
CA VAL A 93 1.68 -4.52 15.50
C VAL A 93 2.81 -5.50 15.20
N GLN A 94 4.07 -5.07 15.30
CA GLN A 94 5.26 -5.86 14.90
C GLN A 94 5.08 -6.51 13.51
N PRO A 95 4.83 -5.72 12.45
CA PRO A 95 4.49 -6.27 11.14
C PRO A 95 5.65 -7.04 10.52
N GLU A 96 5.35 -8.15 9.84
CA GLU A 96 6.32 -8.91 9.04
C GLU A 96 6.37 -8.41 7.60
N ILE A 97 5.25 -7.88 7.12
CA ILE A 97 5.11 -7.31 5.77
C ILE A 97 4.48 -5.92 5.90
N VAL A 98 5.05 -4.96 5.19
CA VAL A 98 4.51 -3.60 5.11
C VAL A 98 4.19 -3.27 3.66
N ILE A 99 2.98 -2.81 3.40
CA ILE A 99 2.52 -2.37 2.08
C ILE A 99 2.14 -0.88 2.18
N HIS A 100 2.98 -0.02 1.62
CA HIS A 100 2.77 1.41 1.66
C HIS A 100 1.98 1.87 0.44
N MET A 101 0.70 2.24 0.66
CA MET A 101 -0.21 2.70 -0.39
C MET A 101 -0.76 4.11 -0.12
N ALA A 102 -0.56 4.66 1.08
CA ALA A 102 -1.02 6.00 1.41
C ALA A 102 -0.28 7.05 0.56
N ALA A 103 -1.04 7.94 -0.04
CA ALA A 103 -0.52 9.05 -0.82
C ALA A 103 -1.59 10.12 -1.01
N GLN A 104 -1.18 11.34 -1.32
CA GLN A 104 -2.02 12.35 -1.95
C GLN A 104 -1.92 12.15 -3.49
N PRO A 105 -2.95 11.56 -4.17
CA PRO A 105 -2.85 11.18 -5.57
C PRO A 105 -3.42 12.23 -6.53
N LEU A 106 -4.10 13.26 -6.03
CA LEU A 106 -4.83 14.22 -6.85
C LEU A 106 -3.91 15.26 -7.46
N VAL A 107 -3.83 15.28 -8.80
CA VAL A 107 -2.95 16.20 -9.55
C VAL A 107 -3.31 17.67 -9.28
N ARG A 108 -4.59 18.02 -9.24
CA ARG A 108 -5.01 19.39 -8.94
C ARG A 108 -4.54 19.84 -7.57
N GLU A 109 -4.69 18.97 -6.57
CA GLU A 109 -4.27 19.24 -5.19
C GLU A 109 -2.74 19.46 -5.12
N SER A 110 -1.95 18.73 -5.91
CA SER A 110 -0.49 18.90 -5.93
C SER A 110 -0.04 20.27 -6.45
N TYR A 111 -0.84 20.90 -7.31
CA TYR A 111 -0.58 22.26 -7.76
C TYR A 111 -1.06 23.35 -6.79
N GLN A 112 -2.19 23.10 -6.13
CA GLN A 112 -2.78 24.04 -5.18
C GLN A 112 -2.06 24.03 -3.83
N ASN A 113 -1.72 22.82 -3.35
CA ASN A 113 -1.08 22.58 -2.06
C ASN A 113 0.19 21.71 -2.23
N PRO A 114 1.25 22.23 -2.84
CA PRO A 114 2.47 21.45 -3.07
C PRO A 114 3.14 21.03 -1.76
N VAL A 115 3.16 21.85 -0.72
CA VAL A 115 3.74 21.50 0.59
C VAL A 115 3.06 20.28 1.16
N TYR A 116 1.74 20.26 1.24
CA TYR A 116 0.99 19.09 1.70
C TYR A 116 1.29 17.84 0.87
N THR A 117 1.41 17.99 -0.45
CA THR A 117 1.73 16.88 -1.35
C THR A 117 3.12 16.30 -1.07
N TYR A 118 4.12 17.17 -0.83
CA TYR A 118 5.47 16.73 -0.46
C TYR A 118 5.51 16.09 0.93
N GLU A 119 4.90 16.72 1.90
CA GLU A 119 4.83 16.19 3.26
C GLU A 119 4.20 14.79 3.27
N THR A 120 3.13 14.60 2.50
CA THR A 120 2.44 13.30 2.43
C THR A 120 3.24 12.28 1.62
N ASN A 121 3.62 12.62 0.38
CA ASN A 121 4.16 11.63 -0.55
C ASN A 121 5.66 11.37 -0.34
N VAL A 122 6.42 12.39 0.06
CA VAL A 122 7.86 12.26 0.28
C VAL A 122 8.13 11.99 1.76
N MET A 123 7.78 12.93 2.64
CA MET A 123 8.08 12.78 4.05
C MET A 123 7.30 11.63 4.70
N GLY A 124 6.03 11.42 4.31
CA GLY A 124 5.26 10.24 4.74
C GLY A 124 5.94 8.94 4.35
N THR A 125 6.47 8.82 3.13
CA THR A 125 7.25 7.65 2.71
C THR A 125 8.54 7.50 3.52
N VAL A 126 9.26 8.60 3.78
CA VAL A 126 10.46 8.60 4.64
C VAL A 126 10.12 8.12 6.04
N ASN A 127 9.00 8.56 6.62
CA ASN A 127 8.55 8.14 7.95
C ASN A 127 8.26 6.63 8.00
N ILE A 128 7.61 6.08 6.97
CA ILE A 128 7.37 4.64 6.88
C ILE A 128 8.68 3.88 6.75
N LEU A 129 9.61 4.33 5.90
CA LEU A 129 10.93 3.70 5.75
C LEU A 129 11.74 3.74 7.05
N GLU A 130 11.67 4.83 7.81
CA GLU A 130 12.31 4.92 9.11
C GLU A 130 11.70 3.92 10.12
N CYS A 131 10.36 3.78 10.14
CA CYS A 131 9.71 2.75 10.94
C CYS A 131 10.15 1.34 10.53
N VAL A 132 10.25 1.06 9.24
CA VAL A 132 10.76 -0.23 8.73
C VAL A 132 12.21 -0.46 9.18
N ARG A 133 13.09 0.56 9.07
CA ARG A 133 14.49 0.48 9.49
C ARG A 133 14.65 0.16 10.98
N LEU A 134 13.77 0.72 11.82
CA LEU A 134 13.81 0.55 13.27
C LEU A 134 13.19 -0.77 13.76
N ASN A 135 12.45 -1.48 12.88
CA ASN A 135 11.71 -2.70 13.27
C ASN A 135 12.23 -3.94 12.52
N PRO A 136 13.16 -4.69 13.09
CA PRO A 136 13.79 -5.86 12.45
C PRO A 136 12.81 -7.03 12.21
N CYS A 137 11.59 -6.97 12.75
CA CYS A 137 10.53 -7.92 12.44
C CYS A 137 10.02 -7.80 11.00
N VAL A 138 10.18 -6.62 10.36
CA VAL A 138 9.77 -6.40 8.97
C VAL A 138 10.70 -7.16 8.02
N LYS A 139 10.15 -8.11 7.29
CA LYS A 139 10.87 -8.96 6.33
C LYS A 139 10.66 -8.56 4.88
N SER A 140 9.57 -7.85 4.62
CA SER A 140 9.23 -7.39 3.27
C SER A 140 8.56 -6.03 3.34
N PHE A 141 9.00 -5.13 2.45
CA PHE A 141 8.41 -3.81 2.26
C PHE A 141 8.06 -3.60 0.80
N VAL A 142 6.82 -3.22 0.52
CA VAL A 142 6.34 -2.86 -0.81
C VAL A 142 5.89 -1.40 -0.80
N ASN A 143 6.55 -0.58 -1.60
CA ASN A 143 6.13 0.79 -1.84
C ASN A 143 5.34 0.86 -3.15
N VAL A 144 4.04 1.11 -3.05
CA VAL A 144 3.17 1.31 -4.22
C VAL A 144 3.31 2.76 -4.67
N THR A 145 4.10 2.99 -5.70
CA THR A 145 4.40 4.32 -6.21
C THR A 145 3.33 4.76 -7.24
N THR A 146 3.69 4.89 -8.49
CA THR A 146 2.84 5.42 -9.55
C THR A 146 2.78 4.47 -10.75
N ASP A 147 1.69 4.55 -11.50
CA ASP A 147 1.51 3.88 -12.79
C ASP A 147 2.14 4.65 -13.96
N LYS A 148 2.60 5.89 -13.72
CA LYS A 148 3.09 6.79 -14.77
C LYS A 148 4.60 6.92 -14.76
N VAL A 149 5.31 5.78 -14.79
CA VAL A 149 6.77 5.72 -14.78
C VAL A 149 7.40 5.76 -16.17
N TYR A 150 6.65 5.38 -17.19
CA TYR A 150 7.15 5.30 -18.56
C TYR A 150 7.01 6.64 -19.30
N LEU A 151 7.98 6.94 -20.14
CA LEU A 151 7.86 8.04 -21.11
C LEU A 151 6.75 7.68 -22.10
N ASN A 152 5.64 8.43 -22.06
CA ASN A 152 4.53 8.19 -22.98
C ASN A 152 4.94 8.59 -24.42
N LYS A 153 5.03 7.59 -25.28
CA LYS A 153 5.34 7.75 -26.72
C LYS A 153 4.07 7.67 -27.59
N GLU A 154 2.89 7.53 -26.98
CA GLU A 154 1.58 7.45 -27.65
C GLU A 154 1.50 6.36 -28.73
N TRP A 155 2.18 5.23 -28.52
CA TRP A 155 2.15 4.08 -29.40
C TRP A 155 1.21 2.98 -28.91
N GLU A 156 0.87 2.04 -29.79
CA GLU A 156 -0.10 0.97 -29.52
C GLU A 156 0.48 -0.20 -28.68
N TRP A 157 1.79 -0.23 -28.47
CA TRP A 157 2.49 -1.33 -27.81
C TRP A 157 2.65 -1.07 -26.32
N GLY A 158 2.67 -2.14 -25.53
CA GLY A 158 3.02 -2.06 -24.10
C GLY A 158 4.47 -1.61 -23.90
N TYR A 159 4.70 -0.78 -22.85
CA TYR A 159 6.03 -0.31 -22.48
C TYR A 159 6.85 -1.41 -21.84
N ARG A 160 8.17 -1.35 -22.00
CA ARG A 160 9.13 -2.26 -21.38
C ARG A 160 9.89 -1.56 -20.26
N GLU A 161 10.51 -2.33 -19.37
CA GLU A 161 11.25 -1.86 -18.20
C GLU A 161 12.37 -0.86 -18.53
N ASN A 162 12.99 -0.96 -19.71
CA ASN A 162 14.03 -0.03 -20.19
C ASN A 162 13.49 1.30 -20.72
N GLU A 163 12.18 1.49 -20.72
CA GLU A 163 11.51 2.71 -21.20
C GLU A 163 11.04 3.60 -20.04
N ILE A 164 11.52 3.33 -18.83
CA ILE A 164 11.32 4.20 -17.67
C ILE A 164 11.99 5.54 -17.93
N GLY A 165 11.24 6.63 -17.84
CA GLY A 165 11.82 7.93 -18.15
C GLY A 165 10.91 9.11 -17.78
N ARG A 166 9.75 8.86 -17.15
CA ARG A 166 8.85 9.93 -16.76
C ARG A 166 8.68 9.99 -15.26
N ALA A 167 9.02 11.13 -14.67
CA ALA A 167 8.62 11.44 -13.31
C ALA A 167 7.09 11.57 -13.24
N SER A 168 6.48 10.94 -12.27
CA SER A 168 5.05 11.04 -12.00
C SER A 168 4.72 12.22 -11.09
N CYS A 169 3.42 12.43 -10.82
CA CYS A 169 2.97 13.43 -9.85
C CYS A 169 3.52 13.20 -8.43
N ARG A 170 4.01 12.00 -8.11
CA ARG A 170 4.68 11.70 -6.83
C ARG A 170 6.16 12.10 -6.87
N GLU A 171 6.75 12.20 -8.04
CA GLU A 171 8.17 12.50 -8.27
C GLU A 171 8.38 13.87 -8.89
N ARG A 172 7.32 14.50 -9.43
CA ARG A 172 7.38 15.82 -10.07
C ARG A 172 7.36 16.98 -9.09
N VAL A 173 7.49 16.68 -7.90
CA VAL A 173 7.59 17.79 -6.99
C VAL A 173 9.08 18.14 -6.85
#